data_2dd938b9cfcf4252eff6e0eba7c5e7fa
#
_entry.id   2dd938b9cfcf4252eff6e0eba7c5e7fa
#
_cell.length_a   1.000
_cell.length_b   1.000
_cell.length_c   1.000
_cell.angle_alpha   90.00
_cell.angle_beta   90.00
_cell.angle_gamma   90.00
#
_symmetry.space_group_name_H-M   'P 1'
#
loop_
_entity.id
_entity.type
_entity.pdbx_description
1 polymer ?
#
loop_
_entity_poly.entity_id
_entity_poly.type
_entity_poly.pdbx_seq_one_letter_code
_entity_poly.pdbx_strand_id
1 'polypeptide(L)'
;MKSKFSSFLHKTWFQSAKRKGFTLMEILVACAIIIALSVGAFFAYQQAQQTRKMAQMNQDMEAIANAALSYEAMSTDSSLPDSIATMITGLAADKSIDGSEHKLLTQFKGGAEATDVTDPWGAAYTYSATDRTVTCTPKDASGTAMATVTRHF
;
A
#
# COMPACT_ATOMS: atom_id res chain seq x y z
N MET A 1 -52.70 24.24 64.31
CA MET A 1 -52.52 23.75 62.91
C MET A 1 -51.06 23.38 62.70
N LYS A 2 -50.69 22.12 62.87
CA LYS A 2 -49.34 21.60 62.70
C LYS A 2 -49.32 20.79 61.43
N SER A 3 -48.52 21.23 60.49
CA SER A 3 -48.37 20.70 59.12
C SER A 3 -47.77 19.30 59.10
N LYS A 4 -48.53 18.34 58.59
CA LYS A 4 -48.03 17.03 58.22
C LYS A 4 -47.40 17.10 56.85
N PHE A 5 -46.17 17.58 56.80
CA PHE A 5 -45.42 17.74 55.50
C PHE A 5 -44.00 17.20 55.65
N SER A 6 -43.80 16.00 56.10
CA SER A 6 -42.44 15.44 56.13
C SER A 6 -42.41 13.93 56.15
N SER A 7 -42.96 13.27 55.13
CA SER A 7 -42.66 11.83 54.99
C SER A 7 -42.78 11.32 53.55
N PHE A 8 -42.51 12.19 52.57
CA PHE A 8 -42.60 11.77 51.16
C PHE A 8 -41.28 11.78 50.40
N LEU A 9 -40.17 11.95 51.06
CA LEU A 9 -38.87 12.05 50.41
C LEU A 9 -37.88 11.06 51.04
N HIS A 10 -38.03 9.78 50.89
CA HIS A 10 -36.92 8.81 50.96
C HIS A 10 -37.39 7.41 50.57
N LYS A 11 -37.82 7.27 49.31
CA LYS A 11 -37.76 5.95 48.69
C LYS A 11 -36.93 6.09 47.42
N THR A 12 -35.64 6.46 47.60
CA THR A 12 -34.63 6.32 46.56
C THR A 12 -34.51 4.83 46.25
N TRP A 13 -34.96 4.53 45.08
CA TRP A 13 -34.83 3.24 44.46
C TRP A 13 -33.35 2.97 44.15
N PHE A 14 -32.55 2.64 45.16
CA PHE A 14 -31.36 1.87 44.93
C PHE A 14 -31.77 0.41 44.68
N GLN A 15 -32.32 0.14 43.52
CA GLN A 15 -32.28 -1.21 43.02
C GLN A 15 -30.81 -1.51 42.77
N SER A 16 -30.17 -2.14 43.70
CA SER A 16 -28.91 -2.83 43.54
C SER A 16 -29.13 -3.84 42.42
N ALA A 17 -28.83 -3.45 41.19
CA ALA A 17 -28.75 -4.38 40.08
C ALA A 17 -27.74 -5.44 40.53
N LYS A 18 -28.20 -6.63 40.83
CA LYS A 18 -27.37 -7.81 41.09
C LYS A 18 -26.48 -7.93 39.86
N ARG A 19 -25.26 -7.44 39.93
CA ARG A 19 -24.25 -7.64 38.91
C ARG A 19 -24.00 -9.13 38.87
N LYS A 20 -24.63 -9.80 37.92
CA LYS A 20 -24.29 -11.18 37.61
C LYS A 20 -22.84 -11.15 37.16
N GLY A 21 -21.94 -11.68 37.95
CA GLY A 21 -20.54 -11.89 37.53
C GLY A 21 -20.54 -12.84 36.34
N PHE A 22 -19.64 -12.60 35.39
CA PHE A 22 -19.42 -13.51 34.29
C PHE A 22 -18.98 -14.88 34.82
N THR A 23 -19.49 -15.94 34.22
CA THR A 23 -19.01 -17.28 34.52
C THR A 23 -17.66 -17.50 33.87
N LEU A 24 -16.80 -18.31 34.51
CA LEU A 24 -15.48 -18.66 33.94
C LEU A 24 -15.63 -19.28 32.56
N MET A 25 -16.68 -20.07 32.33
CA MET A 25 -16.98 -20.68 31.03
C MET A 25 -17.32 -19.64 29.96
N GLU A 26 -18.05 -18.58 30.31
CA GLU A 26 -18.43 -17.51 29.40
C GLU A 26 -17.18 -16.72 28.90
N ILE A 27 -16.25 -16.43 29.81
CA ILE A 27 -14.99 -15.78 29.45
C ILE A 27 -14.12 -16.69 28.56
N LEU A 28 -14.08 -18.00 28.87
CA LEU A 28 -13.33 -18.95 28.03
C LEU A 28 -13.89 -19.03 26.62
N VAL A 29 -15.19 -19.09 26.46
CA VAL A 29 -15.84 -19.13 25.14
C VAL A 29 -15.61 -17.83 24.40
N ALA A 30 -15.74 -16.67 25.06
CA ALA A 30 -15.48 -15.37 24.46
C ALA A 30 -14.03 -15.26 23.97
N CYS A 31 -13.06 -15.67 24.76
CA CYS A 31 -11.64 -15.69 24.36
C CYS A 31 -11.39 -16.62 23.16
N ALA A 32 -12.00 -17.80 23.14
CA ALA A 32 -11.86 -18.73 22.03
C ALA A 32 -12.40 -18.14 20.72
N ILE A 33 -13.52 -17.46 20.75
CA ILE A 33 -14.10 -16.77 19.57
C ILE A 33 -13.18 -15.64 19.09
N ILE A 34 -12.67 -14.80 20.01
CA ILE A 34 -11.76 -13.70 19.66
C ILE A 34 -10.49 -14.22 19.00
N ILE A 35 -9.90 -15.28 19.53
CA ILE A 35 -8.70 -15.90 18.94
C ILE A 35 -8.99 -16.43 17.53
N ALA A 36 -10.10 -17.14 17.35
CA ALA A 36 -10.48 -17.69 16.04
C ALA A 36 -10.67 -16.58 14.99
N LEU A 37 -11.35 -15.49 15.34
CA LEU A 37 -11.57 -14.34 14.47
C LEU A 37 -10.25 -13.60 14.18
N SER A 38 -9.36 -13.47 15.15
CA SER A 38 -8.07 -12.79 15.00
C SER A 38 -7.18 -13.51 14.01
N VAL A 39 -7.13 -14.84 14.05
CA VAL A 39 -6.36 -15.65 13.10
C VAL A 39 -6.90 -15.47 11.68
N GLY A 40 -8.22 -15.53 11.49
CA GLY A 40 -8.85 -15.32 10.18
C GLY A 40 -8.56 -13.92 9.62
N ALA A 41 -8.67 -12.88 10.45
CA ALA A 41 -8.38 -11.50 10.06
C ALA A 41 -6.91 -11.31 9.67
N PHE A 42 -5.98 -11.97 10.35
CA PHE A 42 -4.55 -11.90 10.04
C PHE A 42 -4.23 -12.45 8.65
N PHE A 43 -4.78 -13.60 8.28
CA PHE A 43 -4.60 -14.17 6.93
C PHE A 43 -5.20 -13.28 5.85
N ALA A 44 -6.40 -12.75 6.07
CA ALA A 44 -7.04 -11.83 5.14
C ALA A 44 -6.22 -10.55 4.95
N TYR A 45 -5.63 -10.02 6.03
CA TYR A 45 -4.76 -8.86 5.97
C TYR A 45 -3.49 -9.13 5.14
N GLN A 46 -2.82 -10.26 5.34
CA GLN A 46 -1.64 -10.63 4.55
C GLN A 46 -1.97 -10.72 3.05
N GLN A 47 -3.09 -11.35 2.70
CA GLN A 47 -3.53 -11.46 1.31
C GLN A 47 -3.83 -10.08 0.71
N ALA A 48 -4.49 -9.20 1.46
CA ALA A 48 -4.76 -7.84 1.01
C ALA A 48 -3.48 -7.03 0.77
N GLN A 49 -2.47 -7.17 1.63
CA GLN A 49 -1.16 -6.53 1.46
C GLN A 49 -0.44 -7.04 0.19
N GLN A 50 -0.49 -8.34 -0.05
CA GLN A 50 0.11 -8.93 -1.25
C GLN A 50 -0.55 -8.41 -2.53
N THR A 51 -1.88 -8.35 -2.55
CA THR A 51 -2.63 -7.80 -3.69
C THR A 51 -2.27 -6.34 -3.96
N ARG A 52 -2.13 -5.53 -2.91
CA ARG A 52 -1.71 -4.12 -3.05
C ARG A 52 -0.31 -3.98 -3.62
N LYS A 53 0.65 -4.79 -3.15
CA LYS A 53 2.02 -4.80 -3.68
C LYS A 53 2.06 -5.19 -5.16
N MET A 54 1.28 -6.20 -5.55
CA MET A 54 1.18 -6.61 -6.95
C MET A 54 0.56 -5.52 -7.83
N ALA A 55 -0.47 -4.84 -7.34
CA ALA A 55 -1.07 -3.72 -8.05
C ALA A 55 -0.08 -2.55 -8.21
N GLN A 56 0.65 -2.20 -7.16
CA GLN A 56 1.68 -1.16 -7.20
C GLN A 56 2.80 -1.54 -8.20
N MET A 57 3.31 -2.77 -8.14
CA MET A 57 4.32 -3.26 -9.10
C MET A 57 3.86 -3.08 -10.54
N ASN A 58 2.62 -3.45 -10.87
CA ASN A 58 2.08 -3.28 -12.21
C ASN A 58 2.02 -1.80 -12.63
N GLN A 59 1.61 -0.92 -11.72
CA GLN A 59 1.59 0.53 -11.97
C GLN A 59 3.00 1.09 -12.18
N ASP A 60 3.96 0.67 -11.37
CA ASP A 60 5.35 1.10 -11.49
C ASP A 60 5.95 0.64 -12.83
N MET A 61 5.74 -0.61 -13.23
CA MET A 61 6.19 -1.12 -14.53
C MET A 61 5.56 -0.37 -15.71
N GLU A 62 4.29 -0.02 -15.59
CA GLU A 62 3.59 0.79 -16.60
C GLU A 62 4.16 2.22 -16.67
N ALA A 63 4.43 2.81 -15.52
CA ALA A 63 5.03 4.14 -15.46
C ALA A 63 6.45 4.15 -16.07
N ILE A 64 7.27 3.13 -15.80
CA ILE A 64 8.60 2.98 -16.39
C ILE A 64 8.50 2.83 -17.92
N ALA A 65 7.58 1.98 -18.40
CA ALA A 65 7.35 1.77 -19.82
C ALA A 65 6.94 3.07 -20.53
N ASN A 66 5.99 3.79 -19.96
CA ASN A 66 5.51 5.07 -20.51
C ASN A 66 6.61 6.14 -20.47
N ALA A 67 7.44 6.17 -19.43
CA ALA A 67 8.58 7.07 -19.34
C ALA A 67 9.63 6.76 -20.41
N ALA A 68 9.90 5.47 -20.69
CA ALA A 68 10.81 5.06 -21.75
C ALA A 68 10.33 5.52 -23.12
N LEU A 69 9.04 5.35 -23.44
CA LEU A 69 8.45 5.81 -24.68
C LEU A 69 8.47 7.34 -24.80
N SER A 70 8.24 8.04 -23.69
CA SER A 70 8.32 9.50 -23.66
C SER A 70 9.74 9.98 -23.91
N TYR A 71 10.74 9.32 -23.32
CA TYR A 71 12.14 9.62 -23.55
C TYR A 71 12.52 9.39 -25.02
N GLU A 72 12.12 8.27 -25.62
CA GLU A 72 12.34 7.97 -27.04
C GLU A 72 11.73 9.05 -27.95
N ALA A 73 10.51 9.51 -27.65
CA ALA A 73 9.83 10.56 -28.41
C ALA A 73 10.50 11.93 -28.30
N MET A 74 11.19 12.22 -27.20
CA MET A 74 11.88 13.47 -26.94
C MET A 74 13.35 13.45 -27.37
N SER A 75 13.92 12.25 -27.50
CA SER A 75 15.30 12.05 -27.93
C SER A 75 15.47 12.43 -29.41
N THR A 76 16.48 13.23 -29.73
CA THR A 76 16.81 13.65 -31.10
C THR A 76 17.09 12.47 -32.03
N ASP A 77 17.63 11.39 -31.47
CA ASP A 77 18.02 10.19 -32.21
C ASP A 77 16.95 9.08 -32.14
N SER A 78 15.79 9.36 -31.55
CA SER A 78 14.73 8.36 -31.29
C SER A 78 15.27 7.10 -30.57
N SER A 79 16.26 7.29 -29.70
CA SER A 79 16.89 6.21 -28.96
C SER A 79 16.23 6.03 -27.59
N LEU A 80 16.14 4.78 -27.15
CA LEU A 80 15.69 4.43 -25.79
C LEU A 80 16.82 4.74 -24.80
N PRO A 81 16.49 5.09 -23.54
CA PRO A 81 17.48 5.28 -22.49
C PRO A 81 18.17 3.96 -22.14
N ASP A 82 19.47 4.01 -21.83
CA ASP A 82 20.24 2.81 -21.46
C ASP A 82 19.85 2.23 -20.10
N SER A 83 19.29 3.06 -19.23
CA SER A 83 18.90 2.68 -17.89
C SER A 83 17.74 3.53 -17.36
N ILE A 84 17.09 3.04 -16.30
CA ILE A 84 16.06 3.80 -15.58
C ILE A 84 16.63 5.12 -15.04
N ALA A 85 17.86 5.11 -14.52
CA ALA A 85 18.51 6.31 -14.02
C ALA A 85 18.74 7.35 -15.12
N THR A 86 19.18 6.94 -16.30
CA THR A 86 19.33 7.82 -17.48
C THR A 86 18.00 8.40 -17.92
N MET A 87 16.96 7.58 -17.92
CA MET A 87 15.60 8.00 -18.24
C MET A 87 15.09 9.08 -17.26
N ILE A 88 15.24 8.84 -15.95
CA ILE A 88 14.86 9.79 -14.92
C ILE A 88 15.60 11.12 -15.08
N THR A 89 16.92 11.07 -15.24
CA THR A 89 17.74 12.26 -15.38
C THR A 89 17.41 13.02 -16.67
N GLY A 90 17.23 12.31 -17.78
CA GLY A 90 16.87 12.90 -19.06
C GLY A 90 15.51 13.60 -19.03
N LEU A 91 14.49 12.94 -18.53
CA LEU A 91 13.14 13.51 -18.41
C LEU A 91 13.06 14.65 -17.39
N ALA A 92 13.90 14.64 -16.35
CA ALA A 92 13.97 15.74 -15.37
C ALA A 92 14.73 16.96 -15.92
N ALA A 93 15.73 16.74 -16.80
CA ALA A 93 16.52 17.79 -17.40
C ALA A 93 15.81 18.49 -18.58
N ASP A 94 14.90 17.78 -19.23
CA ASP A 94 14.17 18.31 -20.38
C ASP A 94 13.01 19.20 -19.92
N LYS A 95 13.27 20.50 -19.92
CA LYS A 95 12.23 21.52 -19.80
C LYS A 95 11.48 21.51 -21.12
N SER A 96 10.31 20.91 -21.13
CA SER A 96 9.46 20.87 -22.30
C SER A 96 9.23 22.25 -22.93
N ILE A 97 8.74 22.25 -24.13
CA ILE A 97 8.40 23.40 -24.98
C ILE A 97 7.62 24.51 -24.24
N ASP A 98 6.95 24.21 -23.15
CA ASP A 98 6.16 25.14 -22.31
C ASP A 98 6.87 25.56 -21.01
N GLY A 99 8.08 25.08 -20.74
CA GLY A 99 8.83 25.38 -19.53
C GLY A 99 8.32 24.68 -18.26
N SER A 100 7.33 23.80 -18.36
CA SER A 100 6.81 23.01 -17.25
C SER A 100 7.67 21.77 -17.04
N GLU A 101 8.02 21.49 -15.79
CA GLU A 101 8.64 20.20 -15.43
C GLU A 101 7.67 19.08 -15.74
N HIS A 102 8.03 18.15 -16.61
CA HIS A 102 7.22 16.97 -16.85
C HIS A 102 7.20 16.09 -15.61
N LYS A 103 6.09 16.13 -14.89
CA LYS A 103 5.83 15.35 -13.66
C LYS A 103 5.58 13.87 -13.93
N LEU A 104 6.07 13.28 -15.01
CA LEU A 104 5.96 11.84 -15.27
C LEU A 104 6.63 11.00 -14.16
N LEU A 105 7.56 11.61 -13.44
CA LEU A 105 8.34 10.94 -12.39
C LEU A 105 7.78 11.09 -10.98
N THR A 106 6.71 11.84 -10.77
CA THR A 106 6.10 11.97 -9.43
C THR A 106 5.39 10.71 -8.96
N GLN A 107 5.20 9.74 -9.85
CA GLN A 107 4.60 8.44 -9.50
C GLN A 107 5.59 7.50 -8.81
N PHE A 108 6.89 7.73 -8.94
CA PHE A 108 7.91 6.93 -8.27
C PHE A 108 8.19 7.46 -6.85
N LYS A 109 8.37 6.54 -5.93
CA LYS A 109 8.80 6.87 -4.57
C LYS A 109 10.19 7.49 -4.62
N GLY A 110 10.28 8.81 -4.43
CA GLY A 110 11.51 9.60 -4.57
C GLY A 110 11.44 10.70 -5.63
N GLY A 111 10.46 10.66 -6.51
CA GLY A 111 10.26 11.70 -7.55
C GLY A 111 11.48 11.84 -8.50
N ALA A 112 11.73 13.05 -8.98
CA ALA A 112 12.83 13.36 -9.90
C ALA A 112 14.24 13.17 -9.30
N GLU A 113 14.35 13.00 -7.98
CA GLU A 113 15.62 12.73 -7.29
C GLU A 113 15.90 11.23 -7.13
N ALA A 114 14.96 10.36 -7.53
CA ALA A 114 15.15 8.93 -7.44
C ALA A 114 16.21 8.49 -8.46
N THR A 115 17.34 8.04 -7.96
CA THR A 115 18.39 7.40 -8.80
C THR A 115 18.09 5.95 -9.11
N ASP A 116 17.13 5.36 -8.40
CA ASP A 116 16.74 3.97 -8.54
C ASP A 116 15.26 3.78 -8.18
N VAL A 117 14.57 2.98 -8.97
CA VAL A 117 13.17 2.62 -8.73
C VAL A 117 13.11 1.20 -8.22
N THR A 118 12.66 1.06 -6.98
CA THR A 118 12.54 -0.24 -6.33
C THR A 118 11.10 -0.73 -6.30
N ASP A 119 10.94 -2.04 -6.45
CA ASP A 119 9.66 -2.72 -6.33
C ASP A 119 9.12 -2.68 -4.88
N PRO A 120 7.85 -3.05 -4.64
CA PRO A 120 7.26 -3.06 -3.30
C PRO A 120 7.91 -4.04 -2.32
N TRP A 121 8.83 -4.89 -2.76
CA TRP A 121 9.63 -5.81 -1.94
C TRP A 121 11.07 -5.34 -1.75
N GLY A 122 11.45 -4.19 -2.34
CA GLY A 122 12.75 -3.55 -2.18
C GLY A 122 13.82 -4.04 -3.16
N ALA A 123 13.47 -4.75 -4.23
CA ALA A 123 14.38 -5.09 -5.32
C ALA A 123 14.28 -4.06 -6.46
N ALA A 124 15.35 -3.86 -7.22
CA ALA A 124 15.34 -2.99 -8.38
C ALA A 124 14.58 -3.64 -9.54
N TYR A 125 13.89 -2.82 -10.34
CA TYR A 125 13.36 -3.27 -11.62
C TYR A 125 14.48 -3.48 -12.62
N THR A 126 14.39 -4.54 -13.42
CA THR A 126 15.34 -4.74 -14.53
C THR A 126 14.74 -4.18 -15.81
N TYR A 127 15.48 -3.27 -16.43
CA TYR A 127 15.11 -2.59 -17.68
C TYR A 127 16.05 -3.03 -18.80
N SER A 128 15.49 -3.35 -19.97
CA SER A 128 16.23 -3.66 -21.18
C SER A 128 15.73 -2.80 -22.33
N ALA A 129 16.58 -1.89 -22.80
CA ALA A 129 16.29 -1.07 -23.98
C ALA A 129 16.25 -1.94 -25.25
N THR A 130 17.16 -2.93 -25.35
CA THR A 130 17.27 -3.80 -26.53
C THR A 130 16.03 -4.66 -26.73
N ASP A 131 15.52 -5.24 -25.65
CA ASP A 131 14.35 -6.13 -25.68
C ASP A 131 13.04 -5.34 -25.51
N ARG A 132 13.11 -4.05 -25.22
CA ARG A 132 11.97 -3.17 -24.89
C ARG A 132 11.13 -3.78 -23.77
N THR A 133 11.78 -4.15 -22.67
CA THR A 133 11.12 -4.82 -21.55
C THR A 133 11.49 -4.22 -20.20
N VAL A 134 10.53 -4.27 -19.29
CA VAL A 134 10.73 -4.06 -17.86
C VAL A 134 10.34 -5.35 -17.14
N THR A 135 11.21 -5.84 -16.27
CA THR A 135 10.95 -7.08 -15.53
C THR A 135 11.05 -6.86 -14.03
N CYS A 136 10.25 -7.62 -13.30
CA CYS A 136 10.25 -7.68 -11.84
C CYS A 136 10.01 -9.12 -11.39
N THR A 137 10.63 -9.52 -10.29
CA THR A 137 10.39 -10.81 -9.65
C THR A 137 9.72 -10.58 -8.32
N PRO A 138 8.37 -10.61 -8.26
CA PRO A 138 7.62 -10.41 -7.04
C PRO A 138 7.91 -11.50 -6.01
N LYS A 139 7.64 -11.21 -4.74
CA LYS A 139 7.77 -12.17 -3.65
C LYS A 139 6.40 -12.44 -3.03
N ASP A 140 6.19 -13.65 -2.56
CA ASP A 140 5.00 -14.03 -1.81
C ASP A 140 5.04 -13.47 -0.37
N ALA A 141 4.01 -13.77 0.41
CA ALA A 141 3.92 -13.33 1.80
C ALA A 141 5.01 -13.93 2.72
N SER A 142 5.65 -15.02 2.29
CA SER A 142 6.77 -15.65 2.99
C SER A 142 8.13 -15.08 2.57
N GLY A 143 8.17 -14.22 1.54
CA GLY A 143 9.38 -13.67 0.96
C GLY A 143 10.01 -14.55 -0.13
N THR A 144 9.34 -15.63 -0.54
CA THR A 144 9.79 -16.51 -1.61
C THR A 144 9.53 -15.85 -2.97
N ALA A 145 10.51 -15.92 -3.87
CA ALA A 145 10.39 -15.39 -5.22
C ALA A 145 9.29 -16.11 -6.00
N MET A 146 8.45 -15.37 -6.66
CA MET A 146 7.41 -15.85 -7.57
C MET A 146 7.93 -15.83 -9.02
N ALA A 147 7.06 -16.16 -9.97
CA ALA A 147 7.40 -16.07 -11.39
C ALA A 147 7.71 -14.60 -11.76
N THR A 148 8.77 -14.41 -12.55
CA THR A 148 9.14 -13.09 -13.08
C THR A 148 8.03 -12.56 -13.97
N VAL A 149 7.64 -11.33 -13.76
CA VAL A 149 6.68 -10.60 -14.58
C VAL A 149 7.46 -9.73 -15.56
N THR A 150 7.12 -9.85 -16.84
CA THR A 150 7.74 -9.07 -17.92
C THR A 150 6.67 -8.21 -18.58
N ARG A 151 6.98 -6.94 -18.79
CA ARG A 151 6.15 -6.01 -19.54
C ARG A 151 6.94 -5.50 -20.74
N HIS A 152 6.36 -5.62 -21.92
CA HIS A 152 6.87 -5.03 -23.16
C HIS A 152 6.28 -3.64 -23.40
N PHE A 153 7.01 -2.75 -24.07
CA PHE A 153 6.59 -1.40 -24.42
C PHE A 153 7.05 -1.00 -25.83
#